data_a2933bb21f2aa5b5de518ad3f2908d43
#
_entry.id   a2933bb21f2aa5b5de518ad3f2908d43
#
_cell.length_a   1.000
_cell.length_b   1.000
_cell.length_c   1.000
_cell.angle_alpha   90.00
_cell.angle_beta   90.00
_cell.angle_gamma   90.00
#
_symmetry.space_group_name_H-M   'P 1'
#
loop_
_entity.id
_entity.type
_entity.pdbx_description
1 polymer ?
#
loop_
_entity_poly.entity_id
_entity_poly.type
_entity_poly.pdbx_seq_one_letter_code
_entity_poly.pdbx_strand_id
1 'polypeptide(L)'
;MIKQFLFVSILVSGLYSQALEKKIGQMLMIGFHGTSATPDTQICKDIQTYNIGAVILFDYNPVNKSKPKNIATKKQLRKLTRELQACSADGKLLIAVDQEGGKVQRLKSKYGFYGKFPKASDVIKMDESQIENTYKKMSKELQSVGINYDLAPVVDLDINMKNHVIHGLGRSFGKDPKTVAKYASTFIDAMHSNGVLTSLKHFPGHGSSVGDTHKGFVDVTNLWKEVELEPYHLLKDKADTVMVAHVFNKYLDDKYPASLSYKTITQMLRWKLGYHGVVITDDLQMGAISKKYGLKNTLKLAINAGDDILLIGNQLDPRQVKSSKKLVNTIRALVKTGEVKQENIDKAYARIQKLKEKL
;
A
#
# COMPACT_ATOMS: atom_id res chain seq x y z
N MET A 1 -14.11 21.31 45.36
CA MET A 1 -13.63 21.82 44.04
C MET A 1 -12.46 21.02 43.43
N ILE A 2 -11.40 20.67 44.17
CA ILE A 2 -10.20 19.96 43.61
C ILE A 2 -10.54 18.56 43.02
N LYS A 3 -11.45 17.78 43.62
CA LYS A 3 -11.84 16.46 43.09
C LYS A 3 -12.60 16.49 41.75
N GLN A 4 -13.39 17.55 41.50
CA GLN A 4 -14.12 17.71 40.24
C GLN A 4 -13.16 18.09 39.07
N PHE A 5 -12.15 18.91 39.32
CA PHE A 5 -11.15 19.26 38.30
C PHE A 5 -10.27 18.08 37.90
N LEU A 6 -9.93 17.19 38.82
CA LEU A 6 -9.15 15.98 38.50
C LEU A 6 -9.95 14.99 37.63
N PHE A 7 -11.25 14.83 37.87
CA PHE A 7 -12.10 13.93 37.10
C PHE A 7 -12.35 14.41 35.68
N VAL A 8 -12.48 15.72 35.45
CA VAL A 8 -12.64 16.31 34.12
C VAL A 8 -11.34 16.20 33.33
N SER A 9 -10.17 16.43 33.94
CA SER A 9 -8.88 16.32 33.25
C SER A 9 -8.56 14.86 32.84
N ILE A 10 -8.95 13.86 33.64
CA ILE A 10 -8.76 12.43 33.30
C ILE A 10 -9.70 12.00 32.16
N LEU A 11 -10.95 12.47 32.16
CA LEU A 11 -11.91 12.19 31.09
C LEU A 11 -11.47 12.81 29.76
N VAL A 12 -11.02 14.06 29.76
CA VAL A 12 -10.55 14.75 28.55
C VAL A 12 -9.28 14.09 28.00
N SER A 13 -8.34 13.70 28.85
CA SER A 13 -7.12 13.00 28.43
C SER A 13 -7.43 11.60 27.88
N GLY A 14 -8.40 10.90 28.42
CA GLY A 14 -8.86 9.59 27.92
C GLY A 14 -9.50 9.68 26.54
N LEU A 15 -10.39 10.63 26.31
CA LEU A 15 -11.04 10.88 25.00
C LEU A 15 -10.03 11.30 23.94
N TYR A 16 -9.07 12.15 24.28
CA TYR A 16 -8.01 12.59 23.40
C TYR A 16 -7.09 11.42 22.97
N SER A 17 -6.71 10.57 23.92
CA SER A 17 -5.91 9.36 23.64
C SER A 17 -6.65 8.39 22.69
N GLN A 18 -7.94 8.18 22.89
CA GLN A 18 -8.76 7.32 22.04
C GLN A 18 -8.94 7.90 20.62
N ALA A 19 -9.08 9.22 20.49
CA ALA A 19 -9.16 9.90 19.21
C ALA A 19 -7.84 9.76 18.42
N LEU A 20 -6.69 9.89 19.09
CA LEU A 20 -5.37 9.69 18.46
C LEU A 20 -5.19 8.24 18.01
N GLU A 21 -5.55 7.24 18.82
CA GLU A 21 -5.47 5.82 18.46
C GLU A 21 -6.28 5.48 17.21
N LYS A 22 -7.49 6.03 17.09
CA LYS A 22 -8.33 5.85 15.89
C LYS A 22 -7.71 6.46 14.64
N LYS A 23 -7.05 7.63 14.74
CA LYS A 23 -6.32 8.23 13.62
C LYS A 23 -5.11 7.39 13.22
N ILE A 24 -4.35 6.90 14.19
CA ILE A 24 -3.21 5.98 13.95
C ILE A 24 -3.70 4.70 13.26
N GLY A 25 -4.82 4.11 13.68
CA GLY A 25 -5.39 2.93 13.06
C GLY A 25 -5.72 3.14 11.59
N GLN A 26 -6.22 4.32 11.20
CA GLN A 26 -6.49 4.65 9.80
C GLN A 26 -5.23 4.69 8.93
N MET A 27 -4.06 4.95 9.51
CA MET A 27 -2.77 4.92 8.82
C MET A 27 -2.24 3.49 8.61
N LEU A 28 -2.87 2.45 9.13
CA LEU A 28 -2.38 1.07 9.04
C LEU A 28 -3.08 0.30 7.93
N MET A 29 -2.30 -0.30 7.02
CA MET A 29 -2.73 -1.38 6.12
C MET A 29 -2.16 -2.69 6.61
N ILE A 30 -3.03 -3.62 7.04
CA ILE A 30 -2.64 -4.85 7.73
C ILE A 30 -2.97 -6.08 6.91
N GLY A 31 -1.99 -6.94 6.69
CA GLY A 31 -2.21 -8.31 6.26
C GLY A 31 -2.54 -9.21 7.47
N PHE A 32 -3.46 -10.14 7.30
CA PHE A 32 -3.90 -11.05 8.35
C PHE A 32 -4.02 -12.48 7.82
N HIS A 33 -4.17 -13.45 8.73
CA HIS A 33 -4.42 -14.85 8.38
C HIS A 33 -5.88 -15.22 8.66
N GLY A 34 -6.57 -15.76 7.68
CA GLY A 34 -7.96 -16.21 7.80
C GLY A 34 -8.77 -15.92 6.54
N THR A 35 -9.82 -16.72 6.36
CA THR A 35 -10.75 -16.67 5.21
C THR A 35 -12.13 -16.16 5.59
N SER A 36 -12.28 -15.64 6.82
CA SER A 36 -13.49 -15.02 7.38
C SER A 36 -13.11 -13.86 8.29
N ALA A 37 -14.04 -12.93 8.52
CA ALA A 37 -13.91 -11.78 9.40
C ALA A 37 -15.19 -11.58 10.27
N THR A 38 -15.67 -12.68 10.88
CA THR A 38 -16.77 -12.64 11.83
C THR A 38 -16.38 -11.86 13.11
N PRO A 39 -17.33 -11.34 13.90
CA PRO A 39 -17.04 -10.50 15.08
C PRO A 39 -16.08 -11.10 16.11
N ASP A 40 -16.00 -12.43 16.18
CA ASP A 40 -15.09 -13.17 17.06
C ASP A 40 -13.65 -13.26 16.55
N THR A 41 -13.41 -13.00 15.25
CA THR A 41 -12.06 -13.05 14.64
C THR A 41 -11.19 -11.89 15.11
N GLN A 42 -9.86 -12.14 15.19
CA GLN A 42 -8.91 -11.11 15.63
C GLN A 42 -8.92 -9.90 14.68
N ILE A 43 -9.02 -10.11 13.36
CA ILE A 43 -9.04 -8.99 12.41
C ILE A 43 -10.27 -8.09 12.58
N CYS A 44 -11.45 -8.65 12.83
CA CYS A 44 -12.65 -7.85 13.10
C CYS A 44 -12.50 -7.05 14.39
N LYS A 45 -12.04 -7.67 15.48
CA LYS A 45 -11.75 -7.00 16.74
C LYS A 45 -10.72 -5.88 16.58
N ASP A 46 -9.67 -6.10 15.79
CA ASP A 46 -8.63 -5.09 15.52
C ASP A 46 -9.20 -3.89 14.74
N ILE A 47 -10.02 -4.14 13.70
CA ILE A 47 -10.70 -3.09 12.95
C ILE A 47 -11.59 -2.26 13.86
N GLN A 48 -12.41 -2.90 14.69
CA GLN A 48 -13.33 -2.21 15.63
C GLN A 48 -12.59 -1.43 16.71
N THR A 49 -11.58 -2.05 17.33
CA THR A 49 -10.87 -1.47 18.48
C THR A 49 -9.99 -0.30 18.08
N TYR A 50 -9.20 -0.48 17.00
CA TYR A 50 -8.19 0.50 16.60
C TYR A 50 -8.60 1.33 15.39
N ASN A 51 -9.78 1.11 14.83
CA ASN A 51 -10.24 1.78 13.61
C ASN A 51 -9.25 1.58 12.44
N ILE A 52 -8.80 0.33 12.20
CA ILE A 52 -7.86 0.01 11.12
C ILE A 52 -8.40 0.49 9.78
N GLY A 53 -7.58 1.24 9.04
CA GLY A 53 -7.98 1.93 7.81
C GLY A 53 -7.98 1.07 6.56
N ALA A 54 -7.13 0.04 6.53
CA ALA A 54 -6.94 -0.79 5.35
C ALA A 54 -6.50 -2.22 5.70
N VAL A 55 -6.84 -3.16 4.80
CA VAL A 55 -6.31 -4.53 4.82
C VAL A 55 -5.77 -4.90 3.45
N ILE A 56 -4.74 -5.78 3.42
CA ILE A 56 -4.22 -6.37 2.19
C ILE A 56 -4.45 -7.88 2.19
N LEU A 57 -4.96 -8.42 1.07
CA LEU A 57 -5.31 -9.82 0.91
C LEU A 57 -4.30 -10.56 0.04
N PHE A 58 -3.99 -11.78 0.44
CA PHE A 58 -3.08 -12.68 -0.27
C PHE A 58 -3.74 -14.03 -0.56
N ASP A 59 -3.32 -14.65 -1.67
CA ASP A 59 -3.89 -15.91 -2.16
C ASP A 59 -3.25 -17.16 -1.54
N TYR A 60 -2.02 -17.07 -1.03
CA TYR A 60 -1.37 -18.23 -0.43
C TYR A 60 -0.86 -17.94 0.99
N ASN A 61 -0.85 -18.98 1.83
CA ASN A 61 -0.34 -18.92 3.19
C ASN A 61 1.17 -19.27 3.19
N PRO A 62 2.06 -18.40 3.66
CA PRO A 62 3.51 -18.66 3.68
C PRO A 62 3.90 -19.79 4.65
N VAL A 63 3.09 -20.04 5.70
CA VAL A 63 3.32 -21.14 6.66
C VAL A 63 2.96 -22.48 6.05
N ASN A 64 1.84 -22.54 5.32
CA ASN A 64 1.36 -23.75 4.68
C ASN A 64 0.79 -23.42 3.30
N LYS A 65 1.61 -23.60 2.26
CA LYS A 65 1.27 -23.27 0.88
C LYS A 65 0.09 -24.04 0.30
N SER A 66 -0.31 -25.15 0.92
CA SER A 66 -1.50 -25.91 0.53
C SER A 66 -2.81 -25.26 1.02
N LYS A 67 -2.74 -24.36 1.98
CA LYS A 67 -3.90 -23.64 2.52
C LYS A 67 -3.94 -22.21 1.99
N PRO A 68 -5.16 -21.63 1.76
CA PRO A 68 -5.27 -20.22 1.43
C PRO A 68 -4.86 -19.34 2.64
N LYS A 69 -4.39 -18.13 2.37
CA LYS A 69 -4.27 -17.10 3.42
C LYS A 69 -5.62 -16.38 3.58
N ASN A 70 -6.08 -15.72 2.51
CA ASN A 70 -7.35 -14.97 2.52
C ASN A 70 -8.27 -15.37 1.36
N ILE A 71 -7.73 -15.89 0.23
CA ILE A 71 -8.45 -16.12 -1.02
C ILE A 71 -8.49 -17.61 -1.30
N ALA A 72 -9.66 -18.22 -1.17
CA ALA A 72 -9.89 -19.65 -1.41
C ALA A 72 -10.84 -19.92 -2.59
N THR A 73 -11.94 -19.16 -2.68
CA THR A 73 -12.90 -19.21 -3.79
C THR A 73 -13.54 -17.84 -3.98
N LYS A 74 -14.14 -17.59 -5.14
CA LYS A 74 -14.87 -16.34 -5.42
C LYS A 74 -16.02 -16.11 -4.41
N LYS A 75 -16.79 -17.15 -4.07
CA LYS A 75 -17.88 -17.06 -3.08
C LYS A 75 -17.37 -16.74 -1.68
N GLN A 76 -16.29 -17.41 -1.26
CA GLN A 76 -15.67 -17.19 0.04
C GLN A 76 -15.10 -15.76 0.13
N LEU A 77 -14.38 -15.30 -0.90
CA LEU A 77 -13.78 -13.94 -0.89
C LEU A 77 -14.85 -12.86 -0.80
N ARG A 78 -15.96 -12.97 -1.55
CA ARG A 78 -17.10 -12.06 -1.45
C ARG A 78 -17.71 -12.02 -0.04
N LYS A 79 -17.75 -13.16 0.65
CA LYS A 79 -18.21 -13.24 2.05
C LYS A 79 -17.21 -12.51 2.95
N LEU A 80 -15.92 -12.83 2.84
CA LEU A 80 -14.86 -12.20 3.62
C LEU A 80 -14.86 -10.66 3.52
N THR A 81 -14.93 -10.12 2.30
CA THR A 81 -14.90 -8.68 2.09
C THR A 81 -16.13 -7.96 2.68
N ARG A 82 -17.32 -8.59 2.60
CA ARG A 82 -18.52 -8.07 3.27
C ARG A 82 -18.39 -8.08 4.79
N GLU A 83 -17.85 -9.16 5.36
CA GLU A 83 -17.59 -9.26 6.79
C GLU A 83 -16.57 -8.21 7.25
N LEU A 84 -15.50 -7.99 6.48
CA LEU A 84 -14.50 -6.95 6.76
C LEU A 84 -15.12 -5.54 6.76
N GLN A 85 -15.95 -5.23 5.76
CA GLN A 85 -16.67 -3.94 5.73
C GLN A 85 -17.63 -3.79 6.92
N ALA A 86 -18.30 -4.86 7.32
CA ALA A 86 -19.20 -4.83 8.49
C ALA A 86 -18.46 -4.62 9.82
N CYS A 87 -17.15 -4.91 9.90
CA CYS A 87 -16.33 -4.61 11.06
C CYS A 87 -15.91 -3.13 11.14
N SER A 88 -15.91 -2.41 9.99
CA SER A 88 -15.58 -0.99 9.93
C SER A 88 -16.76 -0.14 10.39
N ALA A 89 -16.49 0.88 11.22
CA ALA A 89 -17.55 1.74 11.77
C ALA A 89 -18.26 2.59 10.69
N ASP A 90 -17.55 2.95 9.61
CA ASP A 90 -18.04 3.78 8.52
C ASP A 90 -18.32 2.98 7.23
N GLY A 91 -18.03 1.65 7.22
CA GLY A 91 -18.15 0.81 6.03
C GLY A 91 -17.18 1.18 4.90
N LYS A 92 -16.16 1.98 5.18
CA LYS A 92 -15.17 2.48 4.22
C LYS A 92 -13.77 1.92 4.45
N LEU A 93 -13.67 0.63 4.77
CA LEU A 93 -12.39 -0.06 4.85
C LEU A 93 -11.78 -0.20 3.45
N LEU A 94 -10.50 0.20 3.29
CA LEU A 94 -9.75 -0.10 2.08
C LEU A 94 -9.39 -1.60 2.09
N ILE A 95 -9.84 -2.34 1.09
CA ILE A 95 -9.56 -3.77 0.93
C ILE A 95 -8.69 -3.93 -0.33
N ALA A 96 -7.41 -4.16 -0.12
CA ALA A 96 -6.39 -4.11 -1.17
C ALA A 96 -5.91 -5.50 -1.61
N VAL A 97 -5.47 -5.54 -2.87
CA VAL A 97 -4.70 -6.65 -3.47
C VAL A 97 -3.63 -6.12 -4.42
N ASP A 98 -2.67 -6.98 -4.81
CA ASP A 98 -1.83 -6.76 -5.98
C ASP A 98 -2.43 -7.51 -7.18
N GLN A 99 -3.07 -6.84 -8.09
CA GLN A 99 -3.68 -7.42 -9.29
C GLN A 99 -3.14 -6.74 -10.55
N GLU A 100 -1.82 -6.85 -10.79
CA GLU A 100 -1.14 -6.22 -11.95
C GLU A 100 -1.42 -6.98 -13.27
N GLY A 101 -1.70 -8.26 -13.16
CA GLY A 101 -1.67 -9.22 -14.28
C GLY A 101 -0.36 -10.02 -14.31
N GLY A 102 -0.22 -10.91 -15.30
CA GLY A 102 0.96 -11.76 -15.44
C GLY A 102 1.23 -12.63 -14.20
N LYS A 103 2.45 -12.52 -13.67
CA LYS A 103 2.87 -13.25 -12.45
C LYS A 103 2.35 -12.63 -11.16
N VAL A 104 2.06 -11.32 -11.17
CA VAL A 104 1.61 -10.59 -9.98
C VAL A 104 0.09 -10.40 -10.05
N GLN A 105 -0.62 -11.41 -9.63
CA GLN A 105 -2.08 -11.38 -9.47
C GLN A 105 -2.52 -12.36 -8.39
N ARG A 106 -3.55 -11.99 -7.64
CA ARG A 106 -4.10 -12.78 -6.52
C ARG A 106 -5.35 -13.52 -6.91
N LEU A 107 -6.16 -12.98 -7.83
CA LEU A 107 -7.38 -13.61 -8.32
C LEU A 107 -7.03 -14.58 -9.45
N LYS A 108 -6.72 -15.83 -9.07
CA LYS A 108 -6.26 -16.87 -9.99
C LYS A 108 -7.36 -17.83 -10.41
N SER A 109 -7.21 -18.44 -11.59
CA SER A 109 -8.18 -19.39 -12.16
C SER A 109 -8.50 -20.55 -11.21
N LYS A 110 -7.52 -21.06 -10.46
CA LYS A 110 -7.73 -22.13 -9.47
C LYS A 110 -8.69 -21.79 -8.33
N TYR A 111 -8.99 -20.50 -8.13
CA TYR A 111 -9.96 -20.02 -7.13
C TYR A 111 -11.30 -19.62 -7.75
N GLY A 112 -11.52 -19.92 -9.04
CA GLY A 112 -12.76 -19.61 -9.75
C GLY A 112 -12.80 -18.21 -10.36
N PHE A 113 -11.64 -17.55 -10.53
CA PHE A 113 -11.50 -16.27 -11.21
C PHE A 113 -11.01 -16.44 -12.64
N TYR A 114 -11.03 -15.39 -13.43
CA TYR A 114 -10.47 -15.42 -14.77
C TYR A 114 -8.97 -15.77 -14.75
N GLY A 115 -8.19 -15.08 -13.93
CA GLY A 115 -6.81 -15.42 -13.59
C GLY A 115 -5.82 -15.48 -14.76
N LYS A 116 -6.16 -14.90 -15.92
CA LYS A 116 -5.35 -14.89 -17.15
C LYS A 116 -5.13 -13.49 -17.69
N PHE A 117 -5.10 -12.49 -16.81
CA PHE A 117 -4.78 -11.13 -17.23
C PHE A 117 -3.32 -11.03 -17.69
N PRO A 118 -3.06 -10.41 -18.84
CA PRO A 118 -1.71 -10.29 -19.38
C PRO A 118 -0.81 -9.45 -18.47
N LYS A 119 0.50 -9.66 -18.55
CA LYS A 119 1.49 -8.78 -17.95
C LYS A 119 1.61 -7.48 -18.74
N ALA A 120 2.09 -6.40 -18.14
CA ALA A 120 2.18 -5.08 -18.76
C ALA A 120 2.93 -5.09 -20.11
N SER A 121 4.04 -5.84 -20.21
CA SER A 121 4.83 -5.96 -21.46
C SER A 121 4.12 -6.70 -22.59
N ASP A 122 3.01 -7.40 -22.32
CA ASP A 122 2.17 -8.01 -23.37
C ASP A 122 0.98 -7.10 -23.70
N VAL A 123 0.47 -6.35 -22.73
CA VAL A 123 -0.61 -5.37 -22.94
C VAL A 123 -0.24 -4.34 -24.01
N ILE A 124 0.99 -3.84 -24.01
CA ILE A 124 1.46 -2.84 -24.98
C ILE A 124 1.44 -3.32 -26.46
N LYS A 125 1.25 -4.63 -26.69
CA LYS A 125 1.14 -5.24 -28.02
C LYS A 125 -0.30 -5.39 -28.50
N MET A 126 -1.27 -5.08 -27.63
CA MET A 126 -2.70 -5.15 -27.93
C MET A 126 -3.20 -3.83 -28.52
N ASP A 127 -4.32 -3.86 -29.22
CA ASP A 127 -5.00 -2.63 -29.61
C ASP A 127 -5.67 -1.94 -28.42
N GLU A 128 -5.99 -0.64 -28.56
CA GLU A 128 -6.53 0.18 -27.46
C GLU A 128 -7.86 -0.37 -26.91
N SER A 129 -8.73 -0.88 -27.77
CA SER A 129 -10.01 -1.48 -27.39
C SER A 129 -9.82 -2.76 -26.57
N GLN A 130 -8.87 -3.61 -26.97
CA GLN A 130 -8.52 -4.82 -26.23
C GLN A 130 -7.95 -4.49 -24.85
N ILE A 131 -7.10 -3.46 -24.76
CA ILE A 131 -6.50 -3.01 -23.50
C ILE A 131 -7.60 -2.53 -22.55
N GLU A 132 -8.45 -1.64 -23.00
CA GLU A 132 -9.53 -1.08 -22.22
C GLU A 132 -10.49 -2.18 -21.71
N ASN A 133 -10.90 -3.10 -22.61
CA ASN A 133 -11.75 -4.22 -22.27
C ASN A 133 -11.10 -5.18 -21.25
N THR A 134 -9.78 -5.41 -21.38
CA THR A 134 -9.00 -6.24 -20.46
C THR A 134 -9.02 -5.66 -19.05
N TYR A 135 -8.74 -4.37 -18.91
CA TYR A 135 -8.70 -3.70 -17.61
C TYR A 135 -10.09 -3.48 -17.02
N LYS A 136 -11.11 -3.19 -17.83
CA LYS A 136 -12.51 -3.17 -17.40
C LYS A 136 -12.97 -4.54 -16.88
N LYS A 137 -12.55 -5.62 -17.52
CA LYS A 137 -12.83 -6.98 -17.04
C LYS A 137 -12.15 -7.26 -15.70
N MET A 138 -10.90 -6.84 -15.53
CA MET A 138 -10.16 -6.96 -14.27
C MET A 138 -10.84 -6.19 -13.15
N SER A 139 -11.17 -4.94 -13.40
CA SER A 139 -11.85 -4.04 -12.47
C SER A 139 -13.22 -4.60 -12.01
N LYS A 140 -14.05 -5.08 -12.96
CA LYS A 140 -15.33 -5.74 -12.64
C LYS A 140 -15.13 -7.00 -11.79
N GLU A 141 -14.06 -7.76 -12.02
CA GLU A 141 -13.78 -8.95 -11.23
C GLU A 141 -13.40 -8.58 -9.79
N LEU A 142 -12.57 -7.55 -9.59
CA LEU A 142 -12.22 -7.00 -8.27
C LEU A 142 -13.47 -6.50 -7.53
N GLN A 143 -14.23 -5.63 -8.16
CA GLN A 143 -15.49 -5.08 -7.61
C GLN A 143 -16.50 -6.17 -7.25
N SER A 144 -16.63 -7.22 -8.11
CA SER A 144 -17.57 -8.33 -7.91
C SER A 144 -17.35 -9.12 -6.61
N VAL A 145 -16.18 -8.99 -6.00
CA VAL A 145 -15.83 -9.63 -4.73
C VAL A 145 -15.50 -8.61 -3.63
N GLY A 146 -15.87 -7.34 -3.82
CA GLY A 146 -15.75 -6.29 -2.81
C GLY A 146 -14.32 -5.81 -2.55
N ILE A 147 -13.38 -6.03 -3.48
CA ILE A 147 -12.07 -5.40 -3.47
C ILE A 147 -12.25 -4.00 -4.05
N ASN A 148 -11.84 -2.97 -3.31
CA ASN A 148 -11.98 -1.57 -3.66
C ASN A 148 -10.65 -0.82 -3.82
N TYR A 149 -9.52 -1.53 -3.73
CA TYR A 149 -8.21 -0.95 -3.88
C TYR A 149 -7.23 -1.94 -4.55
N ASP A 150 -6.65 -1.54 -5.69
CA ASP A 150 -5.61 -2.31 -6.36
C ASP A 150 -4.26 -1.60 -6.22
N LEU A 151 -3.27 -2.31 -5.66
CA LEU A 151 -1.90 -1.80 -5.55
C LEU A 151 -1.18 -1.91 -6.91
N ALA A 152 -1.75 -1.28 -7.92
CA ALA A 152 -1.32 -1.17 -9.31
C ALA A 152 -1.86 0.16 -9.89
N PRO A 153 -1.32 0.67 -11.01
CA PRO A 153 -0.38 0.07 -11.95
C PRO A 153 1.09 0.28 -11.55
N VAL A 154 1.97 -0.59 -12.10
CA VAL A 154 3.42 -0.36 -12.09
C VAL A 154 3.77 0.67 -13.15
N VAL A 155 4.46 1.74 -12.76
CA VAL A 155 4.94 2.82 -13.65
C VAL A 155 6.47 2.88 -13.74
N ASP A 156 7.15 1.87 -13.21
CA ASP A 156 8.61 1.71 -13.35
C ASP A 156 8.97 1.53 -14.81
N LEU A 157 10.01 2.25 -15.26
CA LEU A 157 10.51 2.17 -16.64
C LEU A 157 11.32 0.88 -16.87
N ASP A 158 11.17 0.25 -18.02
CA ASP A 158 11.92 -0.95 -18.41
C ASP A 158 13.31 -0.57 -18.99
N ILE A 159 14.15 0.05 -18.16
CA ILE A 159 15.44 0.61 -18.59
C ILE A 159 16.65 -0.25 -18.21
N ASN A 160 16.47 -1.33 -17.46
CA ASN A 160 17.53 -2.25 -17.08
C ASN A 160 17.13 -3.71 -17.29
N MET A 161 17.68 -4.33 -18.33
CA MET A 161 17.41 -5.75 -18.67
C MET A 161 17.87 -6.73 -17.60
N LYS A 162 18.77 -6.33 -16.68
CA LYS A 162 19.21 -7.13 -15.51
C LYS A 162 18.24 -7.04 -14.34
N ASN A 163 17.20 -6.23 -14.44
CA ASN A 163 16.17 -6.13 -13.41
C ASN A 163 15.23 -7.34 -13.49
N HIS A 164 15.43 -8.32 -12.63
CA HIS A 164 14.60 -9.53 -12.60
C HIS A 164 13.17 -9.28 -12.11
N VAL A 165 12.94 -8.21 -11.33
CA VAL A 165 11.64 -7.91 -10.69
C VAL A 165 10.72 -7.14 -11.63
N ILE A 166 11.24 -6.18 -12.40
CA ILE A 166 10.45 -5.37 -13.35
C ILE A 166 10.56 -5.96 -14.75
N HIS A 167 11.75 -5.95 -15.35
CA HIS A 167 12.01 -6.49 -16.69
C HIS A 167 11.70 -7.99 -16.78
N GLY A 168 12.32 -8.80 -15.91
CA GLY A 168 12.23 -10.26 -15.96
C GLY A 168 10.81 -10.80 -15.77
N LEU A 169 9.95 -10.10 -15.04
CA LEU A 169 8.54 -10.45 -14.87
C LEU A 169 7.62 -9.73 -15.87
N GLY A 170 8.16 -8.81 -16.69
CA GLY A 170 7.39 -8.04 -17.68
C GLY A 170 6.36 -7.12 -17.05
N ARG A 171 6.68 -6.51 -15.91
CA ARG A 171 5.74 -5.66 -15.14
C ARG A 171 5.67 -4.22 -15.66
N SER A 172 6.57 -3.80 -16.53
CA SER A 172 6.61 -2.45 -17.09
C SER A 172 5.87 -2.34 -18.42
N PHE A 173 5.29 -1.18 -18.68
CA PHE A 173 4.72 -0.79 -19.99
C PHE A 173 5.77 -0.29 -20.98
N GLY A 174 7.06 -0.25 -20.62
CA GLY A 174 8.13 0.11 -21.53
C GLY A 174 9.18 1.06 -20.98
N LYS A 175 10.00 1.61 -21.87
CA LYS A 175 11.14 2.48 -21.51
C LYS A 175 10.79 3.97 -21.57
N ASP A 176 9.81 4.33 -22.40
CA ASP A 176 9.42 5.72 -22.61
C ASP A 176 8.38 6.13 -21.56
N PRO A 177 8.63 7.21 -20.79
CA PRO A 177 7.75 7.65 -19.71
C PRO A 177 6.33 8.00 -20.17
N LYS A 178 6.19 8.61 -21.35
CA LYS A 178 4.88 8.99 -21.90
C LYS A 178 4.05 7.76 -22.27
N THR A 179 4.70 6.76 -22.86
CA THR A 179 4.09 5.46 -23.15
C THR A 179 3.63 4.78 -21.86
N VAL A 180 4.49 4.73 -20.84
CA VAL A 180 4.14 4.17 -19.52
C VAL A 180 2.95 4.92 -18.90
N ALA A 181 2.98 6.25 -18.92
CA ALA A 181 1.88 7.07 -18.40
C ALA A 181 0.57 6.86 -19.18
N LYS A 182 0.61 6.70 -20.51
CA LYS A 182 -0.57 6.41 -21.34
C LYS A 182 -1.25 5.11 -20.88
N TYR A 183 -0.52 4.01 -20.81
CA TYR A 183 -1.08 2.71 -20.43
C TYR A 183 -1.52 2.64 -18.96
N ALA A 184 -0.74 3.25 -18.07
CA ALA A 184 -1.13 3.39 -16.68
C ALA A 184 -2.40 4.23 -16.51
N SER A 185 -2.56 5.30 -17.29
CA SER A 185 -3.80 6.11 -17.30
C SER A 185 -5.01 5.28 -17.72
N THR A 186 -4.91 4.47 -18.78
CA THR A 186 -5.97 3.56 -19.22
C THR A 186 -6.33 2.53 -18.14
N PHE A 187 -5.32 2.00 -17.44
CA PHE A 187 -5.53 1.12 -16.28
C PHE A 187 -6.33 1.82 -15.19
N ILE A 188 -5.92 3.02 -14.78
CA ILE A 188 -6.57 3.82 -13.73
C ILE A 188 -8.03 4.09 -14.11
N ASP A 189 -8.31 4.55 -15.34
CA ASP A 189 -9.68 4.82 -15.80
C ASP A 189 -10.58 3.59 -15.73
N ALA A 190 -10.05 2.45 -16.15
CA ALA A 190 -10.78 1.19 -16.07
C ALA A 190 -11.07 0.76 -14.63
N MET A 191 -10.13 0.97 -13.69
CA MET A 191 -10.34 0.68 -12.28
C MET A 191 -11.40 1.62 -11.68
N HIS A 192 -11.25 2.93 -11.91
CA HIS A 192 -12.19 3.95 -11.42
C HIS A 192 -13.61 3.73 -11.94
N SER A 193 -13.79 3.24 -13.18
CA SER A 193 -15.13 2.97 -13.75
C SER A 193 -15.96 1.94 -12.96
N ASN A 194 -15.33 1.18 -12.05
CA ASN A 194 -15.97 0.21 -11.17
C ASN A 194 -15.67 0.48 -9.68
N GLY A 195 -15.28 1.70 -9.32
CA GLY A 195 -15.05 2.10 -7.93
C GLY A 195 -13.84 1.42 -7.27
N VAL A 196 -12.82 1.05 -8.04
CA VAL A 196 -11.56 0.48 -7.52
C VAL A 196 -10.48 1.56 -7.55
N LEU A 197 -9.96 1.91 -6.39
CA LEU A 197 -8.82 2.83 -6.23
C LEU A 197 -7.51 2.18 -6.69
N THR A 198 -6.52 3.00 -7.02
CA THR A 198 -5.25 2.56 -7.61
C THR A 198 -4.02 3.12 -6.89
N SER A 199 -2.85 2.51 -7.11
CA SER A 199 -1.57 2.96 -6.58
C SER A 199 -0.48 2.95 -7.64
N LEU A 200 0.10 4.10 -7.97
CA LEU A 200 1.32 4.15 -8.79
C LEU A 200 2.50 3.57 -8.00
N LYS A 201 3.30 2.70 -8.61
CA LYS A 201 4.44 2.07 -7.93
C LYS A 201 5.59 1.77 -8.88
N HIS A 202 6.84 1.82 -8.36
CA HIS A 202 7.32 2.02 -7.00
C HIS A 202 8.18 3.28 -6.94
N PHE A 203 7.65 4.37 -6.41
CA PHE A 203 8.36 5.66 -6.34
C PHE A 203 9.70 5.55 -5.56
N PRO A 204 10.78 6.19 -5.97
CA PRO A 204 10.94 7.14 -7.09
C PRO A 204 11.30 6.48 -8.44
N GLY A 205 11.03 5.21 -8.63
CA GLY A 205 11.39 4.37 -9.77
C GLY A 205 12.27 3.20 -9.34
N HIS A 206 11.85 2.00 -9.71
CA HIS A 206 12.52 0.73 -9.41
C HIS A 206 13.04 0.05 -10.69
N GLY A 207 12.81 0.67 -11.87
CA GLY A 207 13.12 0.09 -13.17
C GLY A 207 14.61 -0.08 -13.45
N SER A 208 15.43 0.83 -12.95
CA SER A 208 16.89 0.80 -13.07
C SER A 208 17.59 -0.18 -12.14
N SER A 209 16.93 -0.69 -11.09
CA SER A 209 17.54 -1.53 -10.06
C SER A 209 18.02 -2.88 -10.60
N VAL A 210 18.97 -3.50 -9.90
CA VAL A 210 19.43 -4.89 -10.16
C VAL A 210 18.95 -5.83 -9.06
N GLY A 211 18.72 -5.32 -7.85
CA GLY A 211 18.36 -6.12 -6.67
C GLY A 211 16.87 -6.28 -6.47
N ASP A 212 16.52 -7.14 -5.50
CA ASP A 212 15.17 -7.42 -5.03
C ASP A 212 15.05 -6.97 -3.57
N THR A 213 14.26 -5.93 -3.31
CA THR A 213 14.06 -5.34 -1.98
C THR A 213 13.37 -6.28 -0.99
N HIS A 214 12.69 -7.34 -1.47
CA HIS A 214 12.19 -8.41 -0.59
C HIS A 214 13.33 -9.18 0.10
N LYS A 215 14.47 -9.31 -0.58
CA LYS A 215 15.62 -10.08 -0.08
C LYS A 215 16.57 -9.24 0.79
N GLY A 216 16.67 -7.94 0.53
CA GLY A 216 17.59 -7.07 1.25
C GLY A 216 17.75 -5.68 0.64
N PHE A 217 18.82 -5.03 1.07
CA PHE A 217 19.17 -3.68 0.66
C PHE A 217 19.44 -3.59 -0.85
N VAL A 218 18.85 -2.61 -1.51
CA VAL A 218 19.03 -2.36 -2.95
C VAL A 218 19.50 -0.92 -3.14
N ASP A 219 20.75 -0.76 -3.57
CA ASP A 219 21.36 0.53 -3.88
C ASP A 219 21.24 0.81 -5.39
N VAL A 220 20.59 1.92 -5.72
CA VAL A 220 20.39 2.39 -7.09
C VAL A 220 21.16 3.68 -7.38
N THR A 221 22.08 4.09 -6.51
CA THR A 221 22.79 5.38 -6.58
C THR A 221 23.38 5.66 -7.97
N ASN A 222 24.04 4.69 -8.58
CA ASN A 222 24.68 4.83 -9.89
C ASN A 222 23.82 4.31 -11.04
N LEU A 223 22.60 3.86 -10.79
CA LEU A 223 21.71 3.24 -11.78
C LEU A 223 20.47 4.10 -12.05
N TRP A 224 19.90 4.65 -10.99
CA TRP A 224 18.69 5.46 -11.06
C TRP A 224 18.88 6.72 -11.91
N LYS A 225 17.86 7.06 -12.68
CA LYS A 225 17.84 8.23 -13.54
C LYS A 225 16.61 9.09 -13.25
N GLU A 226 16.77 10.41 -13.31
CA GLU A 226 15.69 11.37 -13.02
C GLU A 226 14.46 11.16 -13.94
N VAL A 227 14.65 10.63 -15.12
CA VAL A 227 13.55 10.28 -16.05
C VAL A 227 12.55 9.27 -15.45
N GLU A 228 12.94 8.49 -14.43
CA GLU A 228 12.04 7.58 -13.72
C GLU A 228 10.96 8.30 -12.91
N LEU A 229 11.12 9.60 -12.66
CA LEU A 229 10.11 10.46 -12.03
C LEU A 229 9.00 10.91 -12.99
N GLU A 230 9.25 10.88 -14.27
CA GLU A 230 8.35 11.47 -15.28
C GLU A 230 6.95 10.82 -15.31
N PRO A 231 6.78 9.49 -15.21
CA PRO A 231 5.45 8.89 -15.10
C PRO A 231 4.64 9.41 -13.92
N TYR A 232 5.28 9.67 -12.77
CA TYR A 232 4.62 10.22 -11.59
C TYR A 232 4.21 11.68 -11.81
N HIS A 233 5.06 12.47 -12.47
CA HIS A 233 4.73 13.85 -12.83
C HIS A 233 3.52 13.90 -13.76
N LEU A 234 3.49 13.05 -14.79
CA LEU A 234 2.39 12.97 -15.77
C LEU A 234 1.06 12.47 -15.17
N LEU A 235 1.11 11.67 -14.10
CA LEU A 235 -0.06 11.00 -13.53
C LEU A 235 -0.46 11.53 -12.15
N LYS A 236 0.25 12.50 -11.56
CA LYS A 236 0.04 12.98 -10.19
C LYS A 236 -1.39 13.41 -9.87
N ASP A 237 -2.08 14.01 -10.83
CA ASP A 237 -3.44 14.51 -10.63
C ASP A 237 -4.50 13.41 -10.82
N LYS A 238 -4.11 12.27 -11.38
CA LYS A 238 -4.97 11.10 -11.62
C LYS A 238 -4.77 10.00 -10.58
N ALA A 239 -3.58 9.94 -9.98
CA ALA A 239 -3.21 8.93 -9.00
C ALA A 239 -4.02 9.05 -7.71
N ASP A 240 -4.64 7.95 -7.25
CA ASP A 240 -5.26 7.90 -5.93
C ASP A 240 -4.21 7.84 -4.85
N THR A 241 -3.21 6.98 -5.03
CA THR A 241 -2.09 6.83 -4.11
C THR A 241 -0.77 6.63 -4.87
N VAL A 242 0.35 6.89 -4.19
CA VAL A 242 1.70 6.57 -4.66
C VAL A 242 2.39 5.68 -3.63
N MET A 243 2.83 4.49 -4.06
CA MET A 243 3.60 3.56 -3.23
C MET A 243 5.09 3.82 -3.38
N VAL A 244 5.77 3.95 -2.24
CA VAL A 244 7.20 4.27 -2.18
C VAL A 244 8.04 3.02 -1.97
N ALA A 245 9.01 2.80 -2.86
CA ALA A 245 9.95 1.68 -2.82
C ALA A 245 10.94 1.74 -1.64
N HIS A 246 11.52 0.58 -1.31
CA HIS A 246 12.63 0.49 -0.35
C HIS A 246 14.03 0.59 -1.02
N VAL A 247 14.13 1.27 -2.16
CA VAL A 247 15.41 1.49 -2.82
C VAL A 247 16.20 2.61 -2.14
N PHE A 248 17.53 2.46 -2.09
CA PHE A 248 18.43 3.47 -1.60
C PHE A 248 19.11 4.20 -2.76
N ASN A 249 19.18 5.53 -2.67
CA ASN A 249 19.92 6.37 -3.61
C ASN A 249 20.60 7.49 -2.82
N LYS A 250 21.93 7.42 -2.72
CA LYS A 250 22.75 8.37 -1.96
C LYS A 250 22.56 9.84 -2.39
N TYR A 251 22.27 10.08 -3.66
CA TYR A 251 22.07 11.43 -4.17
C TYR A 251 20.68 11.99 -3.82
N LEU A 252 19.70 11.15 -3.54
CA LEU A 252 18.39 11.57 -3.06
C LEU A 252 18.37 11.70 -1.53
N ASP A 253 18.92 10.70 -0.84
CA ASP A 253 19.12 10.71 0.61
C ASP A 253 20.32 9.84 0.97
N ASP A 254 21.32 10.43 1.64
CA ASP A 254 22.56 9.76 2.02
C ASP A 254 22.42 8.84 3.26
N LYS A 255 21.24 8.83 3.90
CA LYS A 255 20.99 8.09 5.15
C LYS A 255 19.91 7.02 5.02
N TYR A 256 18.82 7.30 4.31
CA TYR A 256 17.61 6.48 4.35
C TYR A 256 17.17 6.03 2.95
N PRO A 257 16.59 4.82 2.82
CA PRO A 257 15.91 4.40 1.59
C PRO A 257 14.67 5.28 1.34
N ALA A 258 14.19 5.31 0.11
CA ALA A 258 13.14 6.21 -0.33
C ALA A 258 11.91 6.21 0.59
N SER A 259 11.42 5.04 1.00
CA SER A 259 10.25 4.88 1.89
C SER A 259 10.44 5.36 3.33
N LEU A 260 11.66 5.71 3.74
CA LEU A 260 11.98 6.25 5.07
C LEU A 260 12.59 7.65 4.99
N SER A 261 12.62 8.24 3.79
CA SER A 261 13.32 9.49 3.49
C SER A 261 12.38 10.68 3.37
N TYR A 262 12.54 11.65 4.27
CA TYR A 262 11.87 12.94 4.18
C TYR A 262 12.23 13.69 2.89
N LYS A 263 13.52 13.59 2.45
CA LYS A 263 13.99 14.22 1.20
C LYS A 263 13.24 13.65 -0.01
N THR A 264 13.02 12.33 -0.03
CA THR A 264 12.36 11.67 -1.16
C THR A 264 10.84 11.86 -1.13
N ILE A 265 10.19 11.68 0.01
CA ILE A 265 8.71 11.73 0.08
C ILE A 265 8.24 13.18 0.18
N THR A 266 8.68 13.92 1.20
CA THR A 266 8.15 15.25 1.41
C THR A 266 8.74 16.27 0.44
N GLN A 267 10.07 16.32 0.28
CA GLN A 267 10.66 17.36 -0.55
C GLN A 267 10.50 17.05 -2.04
N MET A 268 10.76 15.81 -2.48
CA MET A 268 10.70 15.48 -3.91
C MET A 268 9.25 15.20 -4.36
N LEU A 269 8.57 14.19 -3.79
CA LEU A 269 7.24 13.79 -4.27
C LEU A 269 6.19 14.87 -3.98
N ARG A 270 6.15 15.39 -2.73
CA ARG A 270 5.10 16.36 -2.38
C ARG A 270 5.40 17.77 -2.87
N TRP A 271 6.62 18.31 -2.61
CA TRP A 271 6.90 19.70 -2.95
C TRP A 271 7.36 19.88 -4.39
N LYS A 272 8.39 19.13 -4.85
CA LYS A 272 8.95 19.31 -6.20
C LYS A 272 7.99 18.82 -7.29
N LEU A 273 7.39 17.62 -7.12
CA LEU A 273 6.44 17.05 -8.09
C LEU A 273 5.00 17.53 -7.89
N GLY A 274 4.68 18.12 -6.74
CA GLY A 274 3.35 18.66 -6.44
C GLY A 274 2.29 17.59 -6.16
N TYR A 275 2.65 16.41 -5.63
CA TYR A 275 1.70 15.37 -5.29
C TYR A 275 1.06 15.59 -3.92
N HIS A 276 -0.26 15.72 -3.89
CA HIS A 276 -1.04 16.02 -2.66
C HIS A 276 -1.88 14.85 -2.17
N GLY A 277 -1.90 13.73 -2.90
CA GLY A 277 -2.64 12.52 -2.54
C GLY A 277 -1.98 11.70 -1.42
N VAL A 278 -2.53 10.51 -1.21
CA VAL A 278 -2.06 9.57 -0.19
C VAL A 278 -0.77 8.89 -0.65
N VAL A 279 0.22 8.86 0.24
CA VAL A 279 1.47 8.11 0.07
C VAL A 279 1.42 6.86 0.94
N ILE A 280 1.69 5.71 0.34
CA ILE A 280 1.77 4.42 1.02
C ILE A 280 3.19 3.85 0.94
N THR A 281 3.68 3.24 2.01
CA THR A 281 4.93 2.50 1.97
C THR A 281 4.75 1.19 1.18
N ASP A 282 5.81 0.67 0.55
CA ASP A 282 5.89 -0.77 0.29
C ASP A 282 5.94 -1.54 1.63
N ASP A 283 5.84 -2.88 1.61
CA ASP A 283 5.73 -3.67 2.85
C ASP A 283 6.95 -3.47 3.77
N LEU A 284 6.73 -2.77 4.88
CA LEU A 284 7.77 -2.45 5.87
C LEU A 284 8.41 -3.70 6.52
N GLN A 285 7.91 -4.89 6.25
CA GLN A 285 8.51 -6.16 6.67
C GLN A 285 9.50 -6.73 5.64
N MET A 286 9.64 -6.10 4.47
CA MET A 286 10.63 -6.50 3.47
C MET A 286 12.06 -6.40 4.01
N GLY A 287 12.94 -7.30 3.52
CA GLY A 287 14.29 -7.45 4.04
C GLY A 287 15.15 -6.18 3.98
N ALA A 288 14.88 -5.28 3.04
CA ALA A 288 15.57 -3.98 2.92
C ALA A 288 15.36 -3.10 4.17
N ILE A 289 14.22 -3.22 4.84
CA ILE A 289 13.84 -2.42 6.00
C ILE A 289 13.98 -3.22 7.30
N SER A 290 13.32 -4.36 7.39
CA SER A 290 13.16 -5.12 8.64
C SER A 290 14.50 -5.60 9.24
N LYS A 291 15.51 -5.88 8.38
CA LYS A 291 16.84 -6.31 8.83
C LYS A 291 17.70 -5.18 9.40
N LYS A 292 17.40 -3.92 9.08
CA LYS A 292 18.29 -2.79 9.40
C LYS A 292 17.72 -1.85 10.48
N TYR A 293 16.43 -1.55 10.47
CA TYR A 293 15.91 -0.43 11.26
C TYR A 293 15.15 -0.83 12.53
N GLY A 294 14.62 -2.05 12.62
CA GLY A 294 13.71 -2.47 13.69
C GLY A 294 12.38 -1.72 13.68
N LEU A 295 11.34 -2.28 14.31
CA LEU A 295 9.96 -1.79 14.19
C LEU A 295 9.78 -0.32 14.60
N LYS A 296 10.29 0.06 15.79
CA LYS A 296 10.10 1.42 16.33
C LYS A 296 10.69 2.48 15.38
N ASN A 297 11.94 2.29 14.93
CA ASN A 297 12.61 3.23 14.04
C ASN A 297 11.97 3.26 12.65
N THR A 298 11.56 2.10 12.12
CA THR A 298 10.85 2.01 10.84
C THR A 298 9.58 2.87 10.85
N LEU A 299 8.72 2.68 11.86
CA LEU A 299 7.47 3.45 11.98
C LEU A 299 7.74 4.94 12.18
N LYS A 300 8.71 5.30 13.03
CA LYS A 300 9.13 6.69 13.25
C LYS A 300 9.58 7.36 11.96
N LEU A 301 10.49 6.72 11.23
CA LEU A 301 11.08 7.29 10.02
C LEU A 301 10.04 7.41 8.91
N ALA A 302 9.21 6.39 8.66
CA ALA A 302 8.17 6.42 7.65
C ALA A 302 7.17 7.56 7.89
N ILE A 303 6.64 7.69 9.11
CA ILE A 303 5.69 8.76 9.45
C ILE A 303 6.34 10.14 9.31
N ASN A 304 7.59 10.31 9.79
CA ASN A 304 8.31 11.57 9.68
C ASN A 304 8.76 11.88 8.24
N ALA A 305 8.91 10.86 7.40
CA ALA A 305 9.16 11.06 5.97
C ALA A 305 7.95 11.61 5.22
N GLY A 306 6.72 11.37 5.71
CA GLY A 306 5.49 11.86 5.13
C GLY A 306 4.62 10.78 4.50
N ASP A 307 4.85 9.49 4.83
CA ASP A 307 3.94 8.40 4.48
C ASP A 307 2.62 8.54 5.24
N ASP A 308 1.52 8.30 4.55
CA ASP A 308 0.18 8.35 5.11
C ASP A 308 -0.32 6.95 5.51
N ILE A 309 -0.04 5.93 4.69
CA ILE A 309 -0.40 4.54 4.97
C ILE A 309 0.87 3.69 5.14
N LEU A 310 0.92 2.97 6.24
CA LEU A 310 2.01 2.07 6.61
C LEU A 310 1.59 0.62 6.32
N LEU A 311 2.15 0.02 5.28
CA LEU A 311 1.83 -1.36 4.89
C LEU A 311 2.63 -2.37 5.72
N ILE A 312 1.92 -3.25 6.42
CA ILE A 312 2.44 -4.38 7.19
C ILE A 312 1.73 -5.65 6.68
N GLY A 313 2.31 -6.30 5.70
CA GLY A 313 1.67 -7.41 4.97
C GLY A 313 1.48 -8.69 5.77
N ASN A 314 2.26 -8.90 6.83
CA ASN A 314 2.26 -10.14 7.62
C ASN A 314 2.29 -11.39 6.71
N GLN A 315 3.07 -11.30 5.61
CA GLN A 315 3.14 -12.30 4.55
C GLN A 315 4.51 -12.94 4.41
N LEU A 316 5.59 -12.18 4.56
CA LEU A 316 6.93 -12.62 4.15
C LEU A 316 7.56 -13.61 5.14
N ASP A 317 7.43 -13.36 6.44
CA ASP A 317 7.92 -14.26 7.50
C ASP A 317 6.82 -14.48 8.54
N PRO A 318 6.23 -15.67 8.61
CA PRO A 318 5.14 -15.98 9.54
C PRO A 318 5.56 -15.89 11.02
N ARG A 319 6.86 -15.90 11.31
CA ARG A 319 7.40 -15.72 12.68
C ARG A 319 7.46 -14.25 13.09
N GLN A 320 7.31 -13.32 12.15
CA GLN A 320 7.42 -11.88 12.37
C GLN A 320 6.09 -11.14 12.25
N VAL A 321 4.98 -11.82 12.43
CA VAL A 321 3.64 -11.19 12.44
C VAL A 321 3.59 -10.07 13.48
N LYS A 322 3.13 -8.90 13.07
CA LYS A 322 2.93 -7.73 13.92
C LYS A 322 1.45 -7.55 14.20
N SER A 323 1.07 -7.57 15.48
CA SER A 323 -0.33 -7.29 15.87
C SER A 323 -0.64 -5.80 15.76
N SER A 324 -1.88 -5.48 15.42
CA SER A 324 -2.38 -4.10 15.36
C SER A 324 -2.17 -3.37 16.67
N LYS A 325 -2.41 -4.03 17.82
CA LYS A 325 -2.12 -3.51 19.17
C LYS A 325 -0.68 -3.03 19.31
N LYS A 326 0.30 -3.86 18.87
CA LYS A 326 1.73 -3.50 18.96
C LYS A 326 2.05 -2.29 18.10
N LEU A 327 1.53 -2.22 16.87
CA LEU A 327 1.75 -1.11 15.94
C LEU A 327 1.19 0.19 16.50
N VAL A 328 -0.10 0.20 16.88
CA VAL A 328 -0.78 1.37 17.44
C VAL A 328 -0.08 1.85 18.73
N ASN A 329 0.24 0.96 19.64
CA ASN A 329 0.94 1.32 20.88
C ASN A 329 2.35 1.88 20.63
N THR A 330 3.07 1.35 19.63
CA THR A 330 4.41 1.87 19.28
C THR A 330 4.29 3.29 18.73
N ILE A 331 3.36 3.55 17.80
CA ILE A 331 3.17 4.88 17.21
C ILE A 331 2.68 5.86 18.28
N ARG A 332 1.72 5.47 19.12
CA ARG A 332 1.26 6.29 20.24
C ARG A 332 2.40 6.69 21.18
N ALA A 333 3.28 5.75 21.51
CA ALA A 333 4.47 6.03 22.35
C ALA A 333 5.41 7.03 21.67
N LEU A 334 5.64 6.91 20.35
CA LEU A 334 6.43 7.86 19.56
C LEU A 334 5.84 9.27 19.56
N VAL A 335 4.51 9.39 19.48
CA VAL A 335 3.83 10.70 19.60
C VAL A 335 3.98 11.26 21.01
N LYS A 336 3.76 10.43 22.04
CA LYS A 336 3.90 10.85 23.44
C LYS A 336 5.30 11.36 23.79
N THR A 337 6.36 10.76 23.20
CA THR A 337 7.75 11.18 23.41
C THR A 337 8.20 12.33 22.50
N GLY A 338 7.33 12.80 21.57
CA GLY A 338 7.68 13.82 20.59
C GLY A 338 8.59 13.35 19.45
N GLU A 339 8.91 12.04 19.38
CA GLU A 339 9.69 11.46 18.28
C GLU A 339 8.90 11.45 16.94
N VAL A 340 7.58 11.49 17.02
CA VAL A 340 6.65 11.74 15.92
C VAL A 340 5.74 12.90 16.33
N LYS A 341 5.63 13.93 15.48
CA LYS A 341 4.71 15.04 15.72
C LYS A 341 3.27 14.58 15.45
N GLN A 342 2.34 14.91 16.35
CA GLN A 342 0.92 14.61 16.12
C GLN A 342 0.39 15.21 14.83
N GLU A 343 0.88 16.38 14.43
CA GLU A 343 0.52 17.02 13.17
C GLU A 343 0.75 16.11 11.95
N ASN A 344 1.78 15.23 11.98
CA ASN A 344 2.01 14.27 10.89
C ASN A 344 0.89 13.22 10.84
N ILE A 345 0.42 12.75 12.00
CA ILE A 345 -0.73 11.84 12.09
C ILE A 345 -2.01 12.52 11.57
N ASP A 346 -2.24 13.78 11.97
CA ASP A 346 -3.44 14.52 11.58
C ASP A 346 -3.47 14.79 10.07
N LYS A 347 -2.32 15.14 9.46
CA LYS A 347 -2.18 15.35 8.01
C LYS A 347 -2.40 14.05 7.23
N ALA A 348 -1.82 12.94 7.69
CA ALA A 348 -2.01 11.63 7.09
C ALA A 348 -3.48 11.20 7.16
N TYR A 349 -4.08 11.31 8.33
CA TYR A 349 -5.50 11.01 8.55
C TYR A 349 -6.40 11.82 7.61
N ALA A 350 -6.18 13.13 7.48
CA ALA A 350 -6.99 13.99 6.61
C ALA A 350 -6.91 13.54 5.13
N ARG A 351 -5.71 13.19 4.62
CA ARG A 351 -5.56 12.68 3.25
C ARG A 351 -6.25 11.32 3.05
N ILE A 352 -6.15 10.43 4.03
CA ILE A 352 -6.81 9.12 4.00
C ILE A 352 -8.33 9.28 4.00
N GLN A 353 -8.90 10.19 4.82
CA GLN A 353 -10.34 10.44 4.82
C GLN A 353 -10.80 10.98 3.45
N LYS A 354 -10.07 11.95 2.88
CA LYS A 354 -10.35 12.46 1.52
C LYS A 354 -10.28 11.37 0.45
N LEU A 355 -9.31 10.44 0.55
CA LEU A 355 -9.24 9.28 -0.36
C LEU A 355 -10.50 8.41 -0.23
N LYS A 356 -10.95 8.14 0.99
CA LYS A 356 -12.12 7.30 1.28
C LYS A 356 -13.47 7.94 0.90
N GLU A 357 -13.52 9.23 0.60
CA GLU A 357 -14.71 9.87 0.02
C GLU A 357 -15.03 9.34 -1.38
N LYS A 358 -14.04 8.75 -2.06
CA LYS A 358 -14.20 8.15 -3.40
C LYS A 358 -14.84 6.74 -3.39
N LEU A 359 -15.05 6.12 -2.20
CA LEU A 359 -15.62 4.78 -2.02
C LEU A 359 -17.15 4.77 -1.92
#